data_c4bff24d401eaf5cde7b263378c97762
#
_entry.id   c4bff24d401eaf5cde7b263378c97762
#
_cell.length_a   1.000
_cell.length_b   1.000
_cell.length_c   1.000
_cell.angle_alpha   90.00
_cell.angle_beta   90.00
_cell.angle_gamma   90.00
#
_symmetry.space_group_name_H-M   'P 1'
#
loop_
_entity.id
_entity.type
_entity.pdbx_description
1 polymer ?
#
loop_
_entity_poly.entity_id
_entity_poly.type
_entity_poly.pdbx_seq_one_letter_code
_entity_poly.pdbx_strand_id
1 'polypeptide(L)'
;MIYLKPEDTTIVVSSYCIKENIDEIEKPKVKPGMDIVMVGSIGVGGAVRLAKKYDDVLAKKFDGSFLDTVLEMEGIGTADDYVEYVQKFMCDSYSMDKAVCYKVGEEGTFGGLFELSKFIGKGIEVSIPKIPVWQQVIEVAEVFDVNPYKMDGTGALIIVCNEGSDMVEYLTDEGILASVIGAVTDNNDKIARNGEEVRYLEPTRVDELKNLL
;
A
#
# COMPACT_ATOMS: atom_id res chain seq x y z
N MET A 1 -6.46 -1.72 15.78
CA MET A 1 -5.01 -1.76 16.12
C MET A 1 -4.29 -1.56 14.82
N ILE A 2 -3.50 -0.50 14.72
CA ILE A 2 -2.79 -0.10 13.51
C ILE A 2 -1.34 -0.49 13.70
N TYR A 3 -0.76 -1.17 12.71
CA TYR A 3 0.62 -1.62 12.74
C TYR A 3 1.43 -0.89 11.68
N LEU A 4 2.56 -0.39 12.11
CA LEU A 4 3.59 0.16 11.26
C LEU A 4 4.78 -0.79 11.25
N LYS A 5 5.60 -0.73 10.20
CA LYS A 5 6.86 -1.48 10.16
C LYS A 5 7.72 -1.20 11.39
N PRO A 6 8.52 -2.17 11.86
CA PRO A 6 9.44 -1.96 12.97
C PRO A 6 10.48 -0.85 12.74
N GLU A 7 10.72 -0.49 11.49
CA GLU A 7 11.67 0.58 11.09
C GLU A 7 11.06 1.97 11.22
N ASP A 8 9.73 2.08 11.17
CA ASP A 8 9.00 3.30 11.47
C ASP A 8 8.73 3.33 12.97
N THR A 9 9.49 4.08 13.72
CA THR A 9 9.38 4.21 15.20
C THR A 9 8.06 4.81 15.69
N THR A 10 7.05 4.93 14.86
CA THR A 10 5.74 5.48 15.23
C THR A 10 4.74 4.33 15.37
N ILE A 11 4.43 3.96 16.61
CA ILE A 11 3.31 3.06 16.93
C ILE A 11 2.06 3.92 17.04
N VAL A 12 1.16 3.83 16.06
CA VAL A 12 -0.16 4.44 16.18
C VAL A 12 -1.07 3.44 16.86
N VAL A 13 -1.32 3.65 18.13
CA VAL A 13 -2.33 2.89 18.87
C VAL A 13 -3.66 3.62 18.70
N SER A 14 -4.67 2.92 18.21
CA SER A 14 -6.03 3.47 18.16
C SER A 14 -6.46 3.91 19.57
N SER A 15 -7.23 4.97 19.65
CA SER A 15 -7.51 5.83 20.80
C SER A 15 -8.11 5.16 22.05
N TYR A 16 -8.20 3.86 22.13
CA TYR A 16 -8.86 3.15 23.23
C TYR A 16 -7.99 2.17 24.01
N CYS A 17 -6.69 2.06 23.73
CA CYS A 17 -5.79 1.20 24.49
C CYS A 17 -4.39 1.80 24.58
N ILE A 18 -4.10 2.49 25.68
CA ILE A 18 -2.73 2.76 26.10
C ILE A 18 -2.25 1.49 26.83
N LYS A 19 -1.41 0.69 26.18
CA LYS A 19 -0.68 -0.38 26.88
C LYS A 19 0.68 0.16 27.33
N GLU A 20 0.93 0.11 28.62
CA GLU A 20 2.21 0.53 29.23
C GLU A 20 3.38 -0.43 28.94
N ASN A 21 3.13 -1.64 28.40
CA ASN A 21 4.13 -2.62 28.03
C ASN A 21 3.99 -3.06 26.58
N ILE A 22 5.01 -2.76 25.78
CA ILE A 22 5.10 -3.05 24.34
C ILE A 22 5.49 -4.52 24.08
N ASP A 23 5.86 -5.29 25.08
CA ASP A 23 6.49 -6.61 24.94
C ASP A 23 5.55 -7.74 24.46
N GLU A 24 4.24 -7.52 24.45
CA GLU A 24 3.28 -8.47 23.89
C GLU A 24 2.24 -7.75 23.01
N ILE A 25 2.62 -7.48 21.77
CA ILE A 25 1.64 -7.03 20.77
C ILE A 25 0.81 -8.26 20.37
N GLU A 26 -0.45 -8.34 20.83
CA GLU A 26 -1.37 -9.37 20.34
C GLU A 26 -1.49 -9.26 18.82
N LYS A 27 -1.21 -10.36 18.12
CA LYS A 27 -1.46 -10.43 16.68
C LYS A 27 -2.91 -10.11 16.39
N PRO A 28 -3.20 -9.31 15.37
CA PRO A 28 -4.57 -8.96 15.02
C PRO A 28 -5.36 -10.22 14.69
N LYS A 29 -6.60 -10.31 15.16
CA LYS A 29 -7.50 -11.42 14.86
C LYS A 29 -8.07 -11.26 13.46
N VAL A 30 -7.27 -11.55 12.45
CA VAL A 30 -7.69 -11.56 11.05
C VAL A 30 -8.35 -12.90 10.74
N LYS A 31 -9.50 -12.83 10.04
CA LYS A 31 -10.27 -14.00 9.61
C LYS A 31 -10.21 -14.14 8.08
N PRO A 32 -10.27 -15.37 7.55
CA PRO A 32 -10.48 -15.57 6.13
C PRO A 32 -11.77 -14.86 5.65
N GLY A 33 -11.72 -14.32 4.46
CA GLY A 33 -12.82 -13.55 3.88
C GLY A 33 -12.79 -12.05 4.21
N MET A 34 -11.92 -11.57 5.10
CA MET A 34 -11.72 -10.14 5.28
C MET A 34 -11.11 -9.54 4.00
N ASP A 35 -11.59 -8.36 3.64
CA ASP A 35 -11.14 -7.63 2.46
C ASP A 35 -9.73 -7.05 2.64
N ILE A 36 -9.01 -6.96 1.53
CA ILE A 36 -7.74 -6.24 1.43
C ILE A 36 -7.98 -5.01 0.57
N VAL A 37 -7.84 -3.84 1.18
CA VAL A 37 -8.00 -2.54 0.53
C VAL A 37 -6.63 -1.91 0.34
N MET A 38 -6.37 -1.40 -0.88
CA MET A 38 -5.22 -0.53 -1.17
C MET A 38 -5.69 0.92 -1.20
N VAL A 39 -4.98 1.79 -0.51
CA VAL A 39 -5.21 3.24 -0.47
C VAL A 39 -4.01 3.96 -1.02
N GLY A 40 -4.24 4.95 -1.87
CA GLY A 40 -3.22 5.65 -2.62
C GLY A 40 -2.73 4.86 -3.85
N SER A 41 -1.94 5.52 -4.69
CA SER A 41 -1.29 4.88 -5.84
C SER A 41 0.00 4.18 -5.42
N ILE A 42 0.25 3.02 -6.01
CA ILE A 42 1.53 2.31 -5.82
C ILE A 42 2.68 3.00 -6.54
N GLY A 43 3.92 2.74 -6.11
CA GLY A 43 5.15 3.12 -6.81
C GLY A 43 5.44 4.63 -6.87
N VAL A 44 4.68 5.45 -6.14
CA VAL A 44 4.82 6.92 -6.15
C VAL A 44 6.20 7.35 -5.67
N GLY A 45 6.65 6.81 -4.53
CA GLY A 45 7.98 7.13 -3.99
C GLY A 45 9.10 6.84 -4.99
N GLY A 46 9.01 5.70 -5.67
CA GLY A 46 9.96 5.31 -6.71
C GLY A 46 9.92 6.24 -7.93
N ALA A 47 8.73 6.56 -8.43
CA ALA A 47 8.57 7.44 -9.60
C ALA A 47 9.12 8.85 -9.33
N VAL A 48 8.80 9.42 -8.17
CA VAL A 48 9.32 10.74 -7.75
C VAL A 48 10.84 10.74 -7.61
N ARG A 49 11.43 9.69 -7.01
CA ARG A 49 12.89 9.56 -6.88
C ARG A 49 13.57 9.45 -8.23
N LEU A 50 13.00 8.69 -9.17
CA LEU A 50 13.51 8.60 -10.54
C LEU A 50 13.41 9.95 -11.27
N ALA A 51 12.28 10.65 -11.13
CA ALA A 51 12.09 11.96 -11.76
C ALA A 51 13.07 13.00 -11.23
N LYS A 52 13.34 13.01 -9.93
CA LYS A 52 14.34 13.91 -9.32
C LYS A 52 15.77 13.62 -9.76
N LYS A 53 16.12 12.35 -9.99
CA LYS A 53 17.49 11.95 -10.35
C LYS A 53 17.75 12.00 -11.84
N TYR A 54 16.77 11.73 -12.66
CA TYR A 54 16.89 11.53 -14.10
C TYR A 54 15.95 12.46 -14.88
N ASP A 55 15.82 13.71 -14.44
CA ASP A 55 14.98 14.72 -15.07
C ASP A 55 15.37 14.94 -16.54
N ASP A 56 16.65 14.94 -16.83
CA ASP A 56 17.21 15.09 -18.19
C ASP A 56 16.85 13.91 -19.12
N VAL A 57 16.68 12.70 -18.59
CA VAL A 57 16.26 11.53 -19.35
C VAL A 57 14.76 11.60 -19.64
N LEU A 58 13.96 11.92 -18.62
CA LEU A 58 12.51 12.05 -18.74
C LEU A 58 12.09 13.23 -19.62
N ALA A 59 12.79 14.38 -19.54
CA ALA A 59 12.54 15.54 -20.38
C ALA A 59 12.77 15.30 -21.90
N LYS A 60 13.43 14.21 -22.29
CA LYS A 60 13.53 13.79 -23.69
C LYS A 60 12.29 13.07 -24.21
N LYS A 61 11.45 12.55 -23.31
CA LYS A 61 10.25 11.77 -23.63
C LYS A 61 8.95 12.50 -23.28
N PHE A 62 8.97 13.34 -22.27
CA PHE A 62 7.81 14.01 -21.72
C PHE A 62 8.04 15.52 -21.69
N ASP A 63 6.95 16.28 -21.73
CA ASP A 63 6.99 17.72 -21.56
C ASP A 63 7.16 18.11 -20.06
N GLY A 64 7.44 19.40 -19.82
CA GLY A 64 7.65 19.90 -18.46
C GLY A 64 6.40 19.75 -17.58
N SER A 65 5.21 19.85 -18.14
CA SER A 65 3.96 19.74 -17.37
C SER A 65 3.73 18.32 -16.83
N PHE A 66 4.16 17.30 -17.58
CA PHE A 66 4.15 15.93 -17.10
C PHE A 66 5.13 15.73 -15.91
N LEU A 67 6.33 16.27 -16.04
CA LEU A 67 7.34 16.16 -14.97
C LEU A 67 6.88 16.88 -13.70
N ASP A 68 6.26 18.04 -13.83
CA ASP A 68 5.69 18.76 -12.70
C ASP A 68 4.63 17.90 -11.99
N THR A 69 3.71 17.27 -12.75
CA THR A 69 2.71 16.35 -12.17
C THR A 69 3.33 15.15 -11.45
N VAL A 70 4.44 14.60 -11.95
CA VAL A 70 5.15 13.51 -11.26
C VAL A 70 5.73 14.00 -9.93
N LEU A 71 6.33 15.18 -9.91
CA LEU A 71 6.92 15.72 -8.68
C LEU A 71 5.86 16.14 -7.65
N GLU A 72 4.73 16.64 -8.09
CA GLU A 72 3.59 16.99 -7.23
C GLU A 72 2.97 15.78 -6.52
N MET A 73 3.12 14.57 -7.08
CA MET A 73 2.63 13.33 -6.43
C MET A 73 3.19 13.13 -5.02
N GLU A 74 4.38 13.65 -4.71
CA GLU A 74 4.97 13.57 -3.37
C GLU A 74 4.11 14.26 -2.29
N GLY A 75 3.32 15.25 -2.68
CA GLY A 75 2.43 16.01 -1.77
C GLY A 75 0.98 15.50 -1.71
N ILE A 76 0.63 14.49 -2.50
CA ILE A 76 -0.74 13.97 -2.57
C ILE A 76 -0.91 12.86 -1.53
N GLY A 77 -1.21 13.26 -0.27
CA GLY A 77 -1.51 12.34 0.81
C GLY A 77 -0.34 11.41 1.17
N THR A 78 -0.14 11.21 2.43
CA THR A 78 0.82 10.23 2.94
C THR A 78 0.08 9.05 3.55
N ALA A 79 0.78 7.92 3.73
CA ALA A 79 0.21 6.78 4.46
C ALA A 79 -0.26 7.17 5.88
N ASP A 80 0.35 8.18 6.49
CA ASP A 80 -0.07 8.71 7.80
C ASP A 80 -1.41 9.44 7.71
N ASP A 81 -1.59 10.30 6.71
CA ASP A 81 -2.86 10.98 6.46
C ASP A 81 -3.97 9.96 6.23
N TYR A 82 -3.72 8.93 5.43
CA TYR A 82 -4.70 7.86 5.16
C TYR A 82 -5.08 7.10 6.44
N VAL A 83 -4.13 6.89 7.34
CA VAL A 83 -4.40 6.25 8.64
C VAL A 83 -5.40 7.07 9.46
N GLU A 84 -5.33 8.40 9.43
CA GLU A 84 -6.28 9.27 10.14
C GLU A 84 -7.70 9.11 9.59
N TYR A 85 -7.88 9.07 8.26
CA TYR A 85 -9.18 8.81 7.63
C TYR A 85 -9.73 7.43 8.00
N VAL A 86 -8.89 6.40 7.97
CA VAL A 86 -9.28 5.05 8.39
C VAL A 86 -9.72 5.02 9.85
N GLN A 87 -9.00 5.71 10.74
CA GLN A 87 -9.38 5.82 12.15
C GLN A 87 -10.74 6.50 12.33
N LYS A 88 -10.97 7.60 11.61
CA LYS A 88 -12.25 8.32 11.65
C LYS A 88 -13.39 7.41 11.20
N PHE A 89 -13.24 6.73 10.05
CA PHE A 89 -14.23 5.78 9.56
C PHE A 89 -14.53 4.68 10.58
N MET A 90 -13.51 4.10 11.19
CA MET A 90 -13.67 3.04 12.21
C MET A 90 -14.35 3.54 13.48
N CYS A 91 -14.14 4.80 13.88
CA CYS A 91 -14.82 5.39 15.03
C CYS A 91 -16.30 5.62 14.76
N ASP A 92 -16.65 5.97 13.52
CA ASP A 92 -18.01 6.31 13.11
C ASP A 92 -18.83 5.05 12.74
N SER A 93 -18.16 3.97 12.35
CA SER A 93 -18.79 2.69 11.98
C SER A 93 -18.89 1.76 13.19
N TYR A 94 -20.10 1.58 13.71
CA TYR A 94 -20.38 0.65 14.83
C TYR A 94 -20.08 -0.83 14.50
N SER A 95 -19.84 -1.18 13.25
CA SER A 95 -19.66 -2.56 12.77
C SER A 95 -18.18 -2.95 12.58
N MET A 96 -17.25 -1.99 12.55
CA MET A 96 -15.84 -2.30 12.35
C MET A 96 -15.09 -2.56 13.65
N ASP A 97 -15.07 -3.81 14.05
CA ASP A 97 -14.34 -4.22 15.25
C ASP A 97 -12.82 -4.02 15.14
N LYS A 98 -12.22 -4.21 13.95
CA LYS A 98 -10.76 -4.16 13.77
C LYS A 98 -10.35 -4.01 12.31
N ALA A 99 -9.42 -3.10 12.05
CA ALA A 99 -8.67 -3.07 10.81
C ALA A 99 -7.18 -3.22 11.09
N VAL A 100 -6.46 -3.80 10.15
CA VAL A 100 -4.99 -3.85 10.15
C VAL A 100 -4.50 -2.95 9.04
N CYS A 101 -3.68 -1.96 9.39
CA CYS A 101 -3.07 -1.06 8.42
C CYS A 101 -1.58 -1.41 8.27
N TYR A 102 -1.10 -1.43 7.05
CA TYR A 102 0.29 -1.66 6.71
C TYR A 102 0.76 -0.60 5.72
N LYS A 103 1.75 0.20 6.11
CA LYS A 103 2.38 1.17 5.21
C LYS A 103 3.31 0.47 4.25
N VAL A 104 3.12 0.72 2.97
CA VAL A 104 4.05 0.24 1.94
C VAL A 104 5.29 1.13 1.94
N GLY A 105 6.45 0.54 1.83
CA GLY A 105 7.73 1.23 1.79
C GLY A 105 8.62 0.77 0.64
N GLU A 106 9.93 0.81 0.85
CA GLU A 106 10.94 0.47 -0.16
C GLU A 106 10.83 -0.96 -0.72
N GLU A 107 10.19 -1.89 0.00
CA GLU A 107 9.92 -3.24 -0.49
C GLU A 107 8.90 -3.29 -1.63
N GLY A 108 8.26 -2.17 -1.92
CA GLY A 108 7.21 -2.07 -2.92
C GLY A 108 5.92 -2.81 -2.52
N THR A 109 4.93 -2.73 -3.38
CA THR A 109 3.59 -3.28 -3.11
C THR A 109 3.60 -4.80 -2.94
N PHE A 110 4.30 -5.53 -3.78
CA PHE A 110 4.36 -7.01 -3.67
C PHE A 110 5.09 -7.44 -2.40
N GLY A 111 6.17 -6.75 -2.04
CA GLY A 111 6.87 -6.98 -0.78
C GLY A 111 6.00 -6.64 0.43
N GLY A 112 5.32 -5.51 0.39
CA GLY A 112 4.39 -5.09 1.45
C GLY A 112 3.24 -6.09 1.67
N LEU A 113 2.62 -6.58 0.59
CA LEU A 113 1.60 -7.64 0.64
C LEU A 113 2.15 -8.95 1.22
N PHE A 114 3.37 -9.32 0.85
CA PHE A 114 4.03 -10.51 1.39
C PHE A 114 4.26 -10.38 2.91
N GLU A 115 4.82 -9.26 3.37
CA GLU A 115 5.09 -9.03 4.79
C GLU A 115 3.80 -8.86 5.61
N LEU A 116 2.77 -8.20 5.05
CA LEU A 116 1.44 -8.14 5.65
C LEU A 116 0.87 -9.55 5.90
N SER A 117 0.87 -10.41 4.87
CA SER A 117 0.38 -11.79 4.99
C SER A 117 1.12 -12.57 6.07
N LYS A 118 2.45 -12.43 6.13
CA LYS A 118 3.29 -13.05 7.17
C LYS A 118 2.94 -12.51 8.56
N PHE A 119 2.71 -11.20 8.67
CA PHE A 119 2.35 -10.54 9.91
C PHE A 119 0.99 -11.04 10.45
N ILE A 120 -0.04 -11.08 9.59
CA ILE A 120 -1.36 -11.57 9.98
C ILE A 120 -1.42 -13.09 10.16
N GLY A 121 -0.41 -13.83 9.65
CA GLY A 121 -0.31 -15.29 9.74
C GLY A 121 -1.39 -16.01 8.92
N LYS A 122 -1.80 -15.42 7.81
CA LYS A 122 -2.82 -15.93 6.89
C LYS A 122 -2.38 -15.73 5.44
N GLY A 123 -2.93 -16.55 4.54
CA GLY A 123 -2.77 -16.36 3.11
C GLY A 123 -3.56 -15.15 2.60
N ILE A 124 -3.20 -14.70 1.42
CA ILE A 124 -3.89 -13.62 0.72
C ILE A 124 -4.03 -13.95 -0.75
N GLU A 125 -5.11 -13.49 -1.35
CA GLU A 125 -5.30 -13.51 -2.79
C GLU A 125 -5.70 -12.11 -3.24
N VAL A 126 -4.88 -11.50 -4.12
CA VAL A 126 -5.10 -10.15 -4.65
C VAL A 126 -5.19 -10.16 -6.17
N SER A 127 -5.94 -9.23 -6.71
CA SER A 127 -6.12 -9.01 -8.16
C SER A 127 -5.24 -7.84 -8.60
N ILE A 128 -4.22 -8.11 -9.42
CA ILE A 128 -3.30 -7.08 -9.94
C ILE A 128 -4.05 -5.95 -10.66
N PRO A 129 -5.06 -6.22 -11.53
CA PRO A 129 -5.80 -5.15 -12.20
C PRO A 129 -6.60 -4.22 -11.27
N LYS A 130 -6.83 -4.63 -10.03
CA LYS A 130 -7.53 -3.80 -9.03
C LYS A 130 -6.59 -2.93 -8.20
N ILE A 131 -5.29 -3.15 -8.28
CA ILE A 131 -4.31 -2.35 -7.55
C ILE A 131 -4.24 -0.97 -8.21
N PRO A 132 -4.53 0.11 -7.47
CA PRO A 132 -4.55 1.45 -8.04
C PRO A 132 -3.13 1.93 -8.36
N VAL A 133 -2.95 2.43 -9.57
CA VAL A 133 -1.69 2.99 -10.04
C VAL A 133 -1.98 4.18 -10.95
N TRP A 134 -1.31 5.30 -10.71
CA TRP A 134 -1.42 6.45 -11.57
C TRP A 134 -0.65 6.26 -12.88
N GLN A 135 -1.18 6.85 -13.95
CA GLN A 135 -0.56 6.79 -15.27
C GLN A 135 0.88 7.29 -15.24
N GLN A 136 1.16 8.35 -14.49
CA GLN A 136 2.49 8.93 -14.36
C GLN A 136 3.51 7.93 -13.79
N VAL A 137 3.10 7.09 -12.84
CA VAL A 137 3.97 6.05 -12.27
C VAL A 137 4.30 5.00 -13.34
N ILE A 138 3.31 4.59 -14.13
CA ILE A 138 3.49 3.61 -15.21
C ILE A 138 4.47 4.18 -16.25
N GLU A 139 4.22 5.40 -16.73
CA GLU A 139 5.03 6.05 -17.76
C GLU A 139 6.51 6.21 -17.30
N VAL A 140 6.73 6.63 -16.06
CA VAL A 140 8.08 6.72 -15.50
C VAL A 140 8.72 5.33 -15.41
N ALA A 141 8.00 4.34 -14.89
CA ALA A 141 8.51 2.97 -14.75
C ALA A 141 8.91 2.37 -16.11
N GLU A 142 8.13 2.61 -17.16
CA GLU A 142 8.43 2.15 -18.53
C GLU A 142 9.72 2.75 -19.10
N VAL A 143 10.03 4.01 -18.77
CA VAL A 143 11.28 4.65 -19.25
C VAL A 143 12.52 3.92 -18.75
N PHE A 144 12.46 3.40 -17.53
CA PHE A 144 13.58 2.75 -16.85
C PHE A 144 13.49 1.22 -16.85
N ASP A 145 12.49 0.65 -17.53
CA ASP A 145 12.24 -0.81 -17.58
C ASP A 145 12.16 -1.43 -16.17
N VAL A 146 11.44 -0.77 -15.26
CA VAL A 146 11.22 -1.21 -13.88
C VAL A 146 9.75 -1.57 -13.62
N ASN A 147 9.53 -2.48 -12.70
CA ASN A 147 8.18 -2.92 -12.34
C ASN A 147 7.58 -2.01 -11.25
N PRO A 148 6.49 -1.26 -11.53
CA PRO A 148 5.89 -0.34 -10.56
C PRO A 148 5.42 -1.01 -9.27
N TYR A 149 5.08 -2.30 -9.30
CA TYR A 149 4.68 -3.06 -8.11
C TYR A 149 5.84 -3.41 -7.17
N LYS A 150 7.08 -3.29 -7.65
CA LYS A 150 8.31 -3.55 -6.90
C LYS A 150 9.13 -2.30 -6.62
N MET A 151 8.71 -1.14 -7.13
CA MET A 151 9.29 0.15 -6.80
C MET A 151 8.89 0.56 -5.39
N ASP A 152 9.67 1.45 -4.80
CA ASP A 152 9.33 2.11 -3.54
C ASP A 152 7.89 2.61 -3.56
N GLY A 153 7.07 2.03 -2.70
CA GLY A 153 5.63 2.28 -2.59
C GLY A 153 5.27 3.27 -1.49
N THR A 154 6.25 4.02 -0.98
CA THR A 154 6.02 5.06 0.03
C THR A 154 4.88 5.98 -0.41
N GLY A 155 3.91 6.19 0.48
CA GLY A 155 2.68 6.93 0.22
C GLY A 155 1.45 6.02 0.07
N ALA A 156 1.62 4.70 -0.12
CA ALA A 156 0.49 3.77 -0.17
C ALA A 156 0.25 3.06 1.17
N LEU A 157 -1.02 2.71 1.43
CA LEU A 157 -1.44 2.00 2.62
C LEU A 157 -2.24 0.75 2.23
N ILE A 158 -1.98 -0.37 2.89
CA ILE A 158 -2.79 -1.58 2.76
C ILE A 158 -3.61 -1.75 4.04
N ILE A 159 -4.92 -2.01 3.87
CA ILE A 159 -5.84 -2.21 4.98
C ILE A 159 -6.46 -3.60 4.86
N VAL A 160 -6.54 -4.33 5.98
CA VAL A 160 -7.34 -5.55 6.10
C VAL A 160 -8.52 -5.27 7.01
N CYS A 161 -9.74 -5.39 6.49
CA CYS A 161 -10.97 -5.09 7.23
C CYS A 161 -12.14 -5.98 6.77
N ASN A 162 -13.27 -5.94 7.50
CA ASN A 162 -14.46 -6.72 7.15
C ASN A 162 -15.33 -6.07 6.08
N GLU A 163 -15.33 -4.75 5.98
CA GLU A 163 -16.25 -3.95 5.15
C GLU A 163 -15.42 -3.08 4.19
N GLY A 164 -14.61 -3.75 3.35
CA GLY A 164 -13.70 -3.08 2.44
C GLY A 164 -14.40 -2.17 1.43
N SER A 165 -15.60 -2.55 0.97
CA SER A 165 -16.36 -1.74 0.02
C SER A 165 -16.85 -0.43 0.64
N ASP A 166 -17.34 -0.46 1.88
CA ASP A 166 -17.81 0.73 2.59
C ASP A 166 -16.63 1.66 2.93
N MET A 167 -15.47 1.07 3.28
CA MET A 167 -14.23 1.81 3.47
C MET A 167 -13.79 2.51 2.18
N VAL A 168 -13.85 1.84 1.05
CA VAL A 168 -13.50 2.41 -0.26
C VAL A 168 -14.46 3.53 -0.64
N GLU A 169 -15.77 3.35 -0.43
CA GLU A 169 -16.78 4.39 -0.68
C GLU A 169 -16.48 5.63 0.15
N TYR A 170 -16.29 5.48 1.46
CA TYR A 170 -15.93 6.59 2.35
C TYR A 170 -14.65 7.32 1.92
N LEU A 171 -13.57 6.58 1.63
CA LEU A 171 -12.30 7.18 1.21
C LEU A 171 -12.42 7.90 -0.14
N THR A 172 -13.24 7.36 -1.06
CA THR A 172 -13.49 7.97 -2.36
C THR A 172 -14.29 9.26 -2.23
N ASP A 173 -15.25 9.32 -1.31
CA ASP A 173 -16.02 10.53 -1.02
C ASP A 173 -15.14 11.65 -0.42
N GLU A 174 -14.08 11.27 0.30
CA GLU A 174 -13.04 12.20 0.79
C GLU A 174 -11.99 12.53 -0.30
N GLY A 175 -12.16 12.05 -1.53
CA GLY A 175 -11.25 12.30 -2.65
C GLY A 175 -9.97 11.44 -2.63
N ILE A 176 -9.94 10.39 -1.83
CA ILE A 176 -8.79 9.49 -1.68
C ILE A 176 -8.95 8.28 -2.60
N LEU A 177 -7.92 8.01 -3.41
CA LEU A 177 -7.89 6.84 -4.27
C LEU A 177 -7.80 5.57 -3.42
N ALA A 178 -8.81 4.69 -3.54
CA ALA A 178 -8.83 3.42 -2.83
C ALA A 178 -9.49 2.32 -3.67
N SER A 179 -9.15 1.06 -3.41
CA SER A 179 -9.75 -0.09 -4.08
C SER A 179 -9.68 -1.34 -3.22
N VAL A 180 -10.74 -2.16 -3.24
CA VAL A 180 -10.68 -3.55 -2.72
C VAL A 180 -9.91 -4.39 -3.73
N ILE A 181 -8.68 -4.73 -3.38
CA ILE A 181 -7.76 -5.45 -4.26
C ILE A 181 -7.82 -6.97 -4.10
N GLY A 182 -8.39 -7.48 -3.02
CA GLY A 182 -8.43 -8.92 -2.75
C GLY A 182 -9.00 -9.26 -1.40
N ALA A 183 -8.70 -10.46 -0.92
CA ALA A 183 -9.17 -10.96 0.36
C ALA A 183 -8.14 -11.86 1.06
N VAL A 184 -8.32 -11.99 2.37
CA VAL A 184 -7.59 -12.95 3.21
C VAL A 184 -8.12 -14.35 2.98
N THR A 185 -7.23 -15.32 2.83
CA THR A 185 -7.57 -16.74 2.63
C THR A 185 -7.29 -17.58 3.87
N ASP A 186 -7.84 -18.79 3.94
CA ASP A 186 -7.62 -19.69 5.08
C ASP A 186 -6.34 -20.53 4.97
N ASN A 187 -5.67 -20.48 3.84
CA ASN A 187 -4.37 -21.11 3.63
C ASN A 187 -3.21 -20.16 3.98
N ASN A 188 -1.99 -20.53 3.59
CA ASN A 188 -0.79 -19.70 3.75
C ASN A 188 -0.26 -19.16 2.42
N ASP A 189 -1.00 -19.35 1.32
CA ASP A 189 -0.58 -18.92 -0.01
C ASP A 189 -0.69 -17.39 -0.14
N LYS A 190 0.26 -16.83 -0.84
CA LYS A 190 0.33 -15.41 -1.13
C LYS A 190 0.26 -15.23 -2.63
N ILE A 191 -0.95 -14.99 -3.13
CA ILE A 191 -1.26 -15.07 -4.55
C ILE A 191 -1.62 -13.70 -5.10
N ALA A 192 -1.03 -13.34 -6.22
CA ALA A 192 -1.44 -12.24 -7.08
C ALA A 192 -1.96 -12.79 -8.41
N ARG A 193 -3.17 -12.40 -8.80
CA ARG A 193 -3.82 -12.80 -10.06
C ARG A 193 -3.84 -11.67 -11.08
N ASN A 194 -3.56 -12.01 -12.32
CA ASN A 194 -3.79 -11.16 -13.47
C ASN A 194 -4.65 -11.93 -14.48
N GLY A 195 -5.97 -11.79 -14.37
CA GLY A 195 -6.91 -12.66 -15.07
C GLY A 195 -6.74 -14.13 -14.66
N GLU A 196 -6.43 -15.00 -15.60
CA GLU A 196 -6.18 -16.43 -15.34
C GLU A 196 -4.74 -16.72 -14.85
N GLU A 197 -3.83 -15.76 -15.02
CA GLU A 197 -2.44 -15.92 -14.58
C GLU A 197 -2.35 -15.81 -13.05
N VAL A 198 -1.68 -16.80 -12.46
CA VAL A 198 -1.45 -16.88 -11.01
C VAL A 198 0.03 -16.75 -10.73
N ARG A 199 0.39 -15.81 -9.87
CA ARG A 199 1.76 -15.62 -9.39
C ARG A 199 1.79 -15.74 -7.87
N TYR A 200 2.81 -16.40 -7.36
CA TYR A 200 3.11 -16.35 -5.94
C TYR A 200 3.92 -15.11 -5.63
N LEU A 201 3.50 -14.38 -4.59
CA LEU A 201 4.28 -13.27 -4.07
C LEU A 201 5.53 -13.80 -3.36
N GLU A 202 6.65 -13.18 -3.64
CA GLU A 202 7.94 -13.50 -3.02
C GLU A 202 8.38 -12.38 -2.08
N PRO A 203 9.20 -12.68 -1.06
CA PRO A 203 9.76 -11.66 -0.22
C PRO A 203 10.66 -10.75 -1.05
N THR A 204 10.30 -9.49 -1.15
CA THR A 204 11.15 -8.49 -1.81
C THR A 204 12.29 -8.14 -0.87
N ARG A 205 13.50 -8.44 -1.27
CA ARG A 205 14.71 -8.17 -0.46
C ARG A 205 15.37 -6.86 -0.81
N VAL A 206 15.03 -6.27 -1.95
CA VAL A 206 15.70 -5.08 -2.50
C VAL A 206 14.72 -4.32 -3.37
N ASP A 207 14.67 -2.99 -3.19
CA ASP A 207 14.04 -2.06 -4.12
C ASP A 207 14.61 -2.29 -5.53
N GLU A 208 13.75 -2.44 -6.52
CA GLU A 208 14.17 -2.60 -7.92
C GLU A 208 14.99 -1.41 -8.42
N LEU A 209 14.83 -0.27 -7.77
CA LEU A 209 15.56 0.97 -8.04
C LEU A 209 16.99 1.00 -7.50
N LYS A 210 17.40 0.04 -6.65
CA LYS A 210 18.70 0.06 -6.00
C LYS A 210 19.88 0.14 -6.95
N ASN A 211 19.71 -0.40 -8.16
CA ASN A 211 20.75 -0.33 -9.20
C ASN A 211 20.68 0.96 -10.03
N LEU A 212 19.58 1.72 -9.91
CA LEU A 212 19.34 2.98 -10.61
C LEU A 212 19.59 4.19 -9.69
N LEU A 213 19.38 4.04 -8.41
CA LEU A 213 19.53 5.06 -7.38
C LEU A 213 20.77 4.84 -6.54
#